data_58bf26da333648bba8c8f3262afc873c
#
_entry.id   58bf26da333648bba8c8f3262afc873c
#
_cell.length_a   1.000
_cell.length_b   1.000
_cell.length_c   1.000
_cell.angle_alpha   90.00
_cell.angle_beta   90.00
_cell.angle_gamma   90.00
#
_symmetry.space_group_name_H-M   'P 1'
#
loop_
_entity.id
_entity.type
_entity.pdbx_description
1 polymer ?
#
loop_
_entity_poly.entity_id
_entity_poly.type
_entity_poly.pdbx_seq_one_letter_code
_entity_poly.pdbx_strand_id
1 'polypeptide(L)'
;MLFQYGRYLTMGSSRETPVNEDGTKNERRATLPSNLQGIWVGANNSAWHSDYHMNVNLQMNYWPTYTTNMAECAEPLINYVDSLREPGRITAKIYAGVESTEANPENGFMAHTQNNPYGWTNPGWVFDWGWSPAGVPWILQNCWEYYEFTGDTEYMQTHIYPMMKEEATLYDQMLMRDNDGKLVSVPSYSPEHGPRTAGNTYEHSLIWQLYEDTITAAET
;
A
#
# COMPACT_ATOMS: atom_id res chain seq x y z
N MET A 1 -23.61 0.66 19.56
CA MET A 1 -24.10 1.19 18.25
C MET A 1 -22.92 1.55 17.32
N LEU A 2 -22.01 2.46 17.66
CA LEU A 2 -20.89 2.88 16.80
C LEU A 2 -20.00 1.73 16.33
N PHE A 3 -19.64 0.80 17.19
CA PHE A 3 -18.83 -0.39 16.83
C PHE A 3 -19.47 -1.19 15.68
N GLN A 4 -20.75 -1.52 15.77
CA GLN A 4 -21.44 -2.26 14.71
C GLN A 4 -21.67 -1.41 13.46
N TYR A 5 -21.81 -0.11 13.61
CA TYR A 5 -21.90 0.80 12.48
C TYR A 5 -20.60 0.85 11.68
N GLY A 6 -19.46 0.95 12.37
CA GLY A 6 -18.15 0.87 11.72
C GLY A 6 -17.94 -0.45 10.95
N ARG A 7 -18.26 -1.58 11.57
CA ARG A 7 -18.21 -2.89 10.90
C ARG A 7 -19.13 -2.95 9.67
N TYR A 8 -20.35 -2.43 9.77
CA TYR A 8 -21.28 -2.39 8.64
C TYR A 8 -20.71 -1.56 7.48
N LEU A 9 -20.08 -0.43 7.73
CA LEU A 9 -19.45 0.39 6.70
C LEU A 9 -18.28 -0.34 6.04
N THR A 10 -17.42 -0.99 6.81
CA THR A 10 -16.30 -1.78 6.28
C THR A 10 -16.80 -2.94 5.41
N MET A 11 -17.71 -3.77 5.93
CA MET A 11 -18.30 -4.89 5.17
C MET A 11 -19.09 -4.42 3.93
N GLY A 12 -19.67 -3.23 3.98
CA GLY A 12 -20.45 -2.67 2.86
C GLY A 12 -19.55 -2.13 1.75
N SER A 13 -18.33 -1.70 2.04
CA SER A 13 -17.43 -1.04 1.09
C SER A 13 -16.23 -1.89 0.65
N SER A 14 -15.93 -2.98 1.35
CA SER A 14 -14.79 -3.85 1.03
C SER A 14 -15.13 -5.29 1.40
N ARG A 15 -15.20 -6.17 0.42
CA ARG A 15 -15.54 -7.57 0.62
C ARG A 15 -14.60 -8.48 -0.14
N GLU A 16 -14.34 -9.64 0.45
CA GLU A 16 -13.64 -10.71 -0.25
C GLU A 16 -14.30 -11.08 -1.58
N THR A 17 -13.50 -11.59 -2.50
CA THR A 17 -13.99 -12.12 -3.78
C THR A 17 -14.84 -13.34 -3.51
N PRO A 18 -16.14 -13.34 -3.91
CA PRO A 18 -17.04 -14.47 -3.67
C PRO A 18 -16.52 -15.75 -4.31
N VAL A 19 -16.78 -16.87 -3.66
CA VAL A 19 -16.44 -18.21 -4.17
C VAL A 19 -17.64 -18.79 -4.94
N ASN A 20 -17.38 -19.40 -6.09
CA ASN A 20 -18.36 -20.14 -6.88
C ASN A 20 -18.70 -21.48 -6.21
N GLU A 21 -19.74 -22.17 -6.71
CA GLU A 21 -20.14 -23.49 -6.20
C GLU A 21 -19.05 -24.56 -6.35
N ASP A 22 -18.15 -24.40 -7.30
CA ASP A 22 -17.01 -25.30 -7.55
C ASP A 22 -15.76 -25.00 -6.70
N GLY A 23 -15.85 -24.00 -5.80
CA GLY A 23 -14.75 -23.58 -4.92
C GLY A 23 -13.78 -22.57 -5.54
N THR A 24 -13.96 -22.18 -6.80
CA THR A 24 -13.11 -21.17 -7.43
C THR A 24 -13.52 -19.74 -7.06
N LYS A 25 -12.58 -18.79 -7.03
CA LYS A 25 -12.89 -17.37 -6.86
C LYS A 25 -13.65 -16.81 -8.06
N ASN A 26 -14.66 -16.00 -7.80
CA ASN A 26 -15.44 -15.33 -8.86
C ASN A 26 -14.87 -13.94 -9.13
N GLU A 27 -13.81 -13.86 -9.89
CA GLU A 27 -13.09 -12.61 -10.21
C GLU A 27 -13.98 -11.53 -10.84
N ARG A 28 -15.08 -11.91 -11.50
CA ARG A 28 -16.05 -10.94 -12.04
C ARG A 28 -16.83 -10.19 -10.97
N ARG A 29 -16.82 -10.70 -9.75
CA ARG A 29 -17.48 -10.12 -8.58
C ARG A 29 -16.46 -9.61 -7.54
N ALA A 30 -15.18 -9.61 -7.88
CA ALA A 30 -14.16 -8.98 -7.07
C ALA A 30 -14.49 -7.49 -6.85
N THR A 31 -14.22 -7.01 -5.65
CA THR A 31 -14.46 -5.61 -5.29
C THR A 31 -13.15 -4.86 -5.23
N LEU A 32 -13.23 -3.54 -5.46
CA LEU A 32 -12.15 -2.62 -5.11
C LEU A 32 -12.20 -2.34 -3.60
N PRO A 33 -11.08 -1.91 -2.99
CA PRO A 33 -11.11 -1.50 -1.59
C PRO A 33 -11.95 -0.25 -1.38
N SER A 34 -12.26 0.06 -0.12
CA SER A 34 -12.83 1.35 0.27
C SER A 34 -11.94 2.48 -0.19
N ASN A 35 -12.48 3.38 -1.01
CA ASN A 35 -11.76 4.60 -1.41
C ASN A 35 -11.84 5.67 -0.30
N LEU A 36 -11.41 6.91 -0.61
CA LEU A 36 -11.40 8.01 0.34
C LEU A 36 -12.77 8.29 1.01
N GLN A 37 -13.88 8.03 0.31
CA GLN A 37 -15.25 8.14 0.82
C GLN A 37 -15.92 6.77 1.08
N GLY A 38 -15.16 5.68 1.16
CA GLY A 38 -15.72 4.34 1.16
C GLY A 38 -16.29 3.99 -0.21
N ILE A 39 -17.60 3.92 -0.32
CA ILE A 39 -18.36 3.81 -1.58
C ILE A 39 -19.56 4.77 -1.60
N TRP A 40 -19.66 5.62 -0.59
CA TRP A 40 -20.84 6.48 -0.40
C TRP A 40 -20.54 7.91 -0.85
N VAL A 41 -20.83 8.19 -2.11
CA VAL A 41 -20.71 9.51 -2.72
C VAL A 41 -22.07 9.95 -3.22
N GLY A 42 -22.54 11.09 -2.74
CA GLY A 42 -23.85 11.65 -3.12
C GLY A 42 -23.86 12.50 -4.38
N ALA A 43 -22.71 12.65 -5.07
CA ALA A 43 -22.57 13.51 -6.24
C ALA A 43 -21.53 12.98 -7.23
N ASN A 44 -21.64 13.37 -8.50
CA ASN A 44 -20.68 13.02 -9.54
C ASN A 44 -19.31 13.69 -9.40
N ASN A 45 -19.19 14.68 -8.53
CA ASN A 45 -17.94 15.37 -8.22
C ASN A 45 -17.72 15.31 -6.70
N SER A 46 -17.08 14.23 -6.25
CA SER A 46 -16.70 14.04 -4.86
C SER A 46 -15.45 14.84 -4.49
N ALA A 47 -15.30 15.17 -3.23
CA ALA A 47 -14.05 15.72 -2.72
C ALA A 47 -12.89 14.79 -3.04
N TRP A 48 -11.77 15.36 -3.54
CA TRP A 48 -10.57 14.62 -3.98
C TRP A 48 -10.86 13.46 -4.95
N HIS A 49 -11.94 13.56 -5.72
CA HIS A 49 -12.31 12.62 -6.78
C HIS A 49 -12.52 11.16 -6.33
N SER A 50 -12.69 10.91 -5.04
CA SER A 50 -12.82 9.55 -4.47
C SER A 50 -11.66 8.61 -4.83
N ASP A 51 -10.44 9.13 -4.93
CA ASP A 51 -9.25 8.33 -5.16
C ASP A 51 -8.79 7.58 -3.89
N TYR A 52 -7.63 6.93 -3.96
CA TYR A 52 -7.03 6.21 -2.83
C TYR A 52 -5.84 7.00 -2.30
N HIS A 53 -6.03 7.69 -1.16
CA HIS A 53 -4.98 8.45 -0.51
C HIS A 53 -4.15 7.55 0.41
N MET A 54 -2.86 7.33 0.06
CA MET A 54 -1.94 6.48 0.84
C MET A 54 -1.04 7.24 1.81
N ASN A 55 -1.29 8.50 2.07
CA ASN A 55 -0.55 9.24 3.10
C ASN A 55 -1.13 9.07 4.52
N VAL A 56 -2.34 8.52 4.66
CA VAL A 56 -2.96 8.03 5.90
C VAL A 56 -4.37 7.46 5.68
N ASN A 57 -5.14 8.01 4.72
CA ASN A 57 -6.58 7.79 4.66
C ASN A 57 -6.92 6.34 4.30
N LEU A 58 -6.26 5.76 3.31
CA LEU A 58 -6.48 4.38 2.93
C LEU A 58 -6.11 3.43 4.07
N GLN A 59 -4.97 3.66 4.71
CA GLN A 59 -4.53 2.89 5.87
C GLN A 59 -5.57 2.95 7.00
N MET A 60 -6.05 4.15 7.31
CA MET A 60 -7.01 4.39 8.39
C MET A 60 -8.35 3.69 8.13
N ASN A 61 -8.79 3.59 6.89
CA ASN A 61 -10.01 2.87 6.53
C ASN A 61 -9.95 1.38 6.93
N TYR A 62 -8.74 0.80 6.97
CA TYR A 62 -8.54 -0.62 7.27
C TYR A 62 -8.03 -0.93 8.69
N TRP A 63 -7.67 0.06 9.49
CA TRP A 63 -7.22 -0.18 10.87
C TRP A 63 -8.23 -0.97 11.73
N PRO A 64 -9.56 -0.81 11.60
CA PRO A 64 -10.49 -1.61 12.40
C PRO A 64 -10.67 -3.04 11.88
N THR A 65 -10.22 -3.39 10.67
CA THR A 65 -10.57 -4.62 9.98
C THR A 65 -10.22 -5.86 10.79
N TYR A 66 -9.01 -6.00 11.22
CA TYR A 66 -8.56 -7.20 11.94
C TYR A 66 -9.03 -7.25 13.38
N THR A 67 -8.91 -6.14 14.10
CA THR A 67 -9.31 -6.03 15.51
C THR A 67 -10.81 -6.23 15.73
N THR A 68 -11.62 -6.11 14.68
CA THR A 68 -13.08 -6.32 14.75
C THR A 68 -13.52 -7.61 14.07
N ASN A 69 -12.59 -8.54 13.80
CA ASN A 69 -12.85 -9.86 13.20
C ASN A 69 -13.51 -9.76 11.81
N MET A 70 -12.83 -9.06 10.88
CA MET A 70 -13.25 -8.87 9.49
C MET A 70 -12.03 -8.97 8.55
N ALA A 71 -11.12 -9.93 8.81
CA ALA A 71 -9.89 -10.09 8.00
C ALA A 71 -10.20 -10.29 6.50
N GLU A 72 -11.31 -10.95 6.17
CA GLU A 72 -11.79 -11.15 4.81
C GLU A 72 -12.06 -9.84 4.05
N CYS A 73 -12.35 -8.76 4.78
CA CYS A 73 -12.56 -7.44 4.19
C CYS A 73 -11.25 -6.76 3.75
N ALA A 74 -10.09 -7.31 4.12
CA ALA A 74 -8.79 -6.80 3.67
C ALA A 74 -8.35 -7.35 2.31
N GLU A 75 -8.93 -8.45 1.82
CA GLU A 75 -8.56 -9.04 0.53
C GLU A 75 -8.61 -8.01 -0.64
N PRO A 76 -9.65 -7.17 -0.79
CA PRO A 76 -9.64 -6.16 -1.84
C PRO A 76 -8.50 -5.14 -1.72
N LEU A 77 -8.08 -4.80 -0.51
CA LEU A 77 -6.93 -3.92 -0.29
C LEU A 77 -5.64 -4.60 -0.75
N ILE A 78 -5.40 -5.85 -0.34
CA ILE A 78 -4.20 -6.60 -0.69
C ILE A 78 -4.11 -6.76 -2.21
N ASN A 79 -5.19 -7.17 -2.88
CA ASN A 79 -5.26 -7.28 -4.33
C ASN A 79 -5.03 -5.93 -5.03
N TYR A 80 -5.54 -4.85 -4.46
CA TYR A 80 -5.34 -3.51 -5.00
C TYR A 80 -3.88 -3.08 -4.91
N VAL A 81 -3.23 -3.27 -3.77
CA VAL A 81 -1.80 -2.94 -3.60
C VAL A 81 -0.94 -3.76 -4.54
N ASP A 82 -1.22 -5.06 -4.72
CA ASP A 82 -0.53 -5.89 -5.70
C ASP A 82 -0.71 -5.35 -7.13
N SER A 83 -1.90 -4.87 -7.49
CA SER A 83 -2.18 -4.27 -8.80
C SER A 83 -1.40 -2.99 -9.10
N LEU A 84 -0.90 -2.31 -8.07
CA LEU A 84 -0.05 -1.12 -8.24
C LEU A 84 1.40 -1.45 -8.61
N ARG A 85 1.84 -2.71 -8.50
CA ARG A 85 3.23 -3.11 -8.78
C ARG A 85 3.61 -2.85 -10.24
N GLU A 86 2.83 -3.31 -11.19
CA GLU A 86 3.14 -3.15 -12.61
C GLU A 86 3.27 -1.67 -13.04
N PRO A 87 2.27 -0.79 -12.81
CA PRO A 87 2.44 0.63 -13.11
C PRO A 87 3.47 1.30 -12.20
N GLY A 88 3.63 0.84 -10.98
CA GLY A 88 4.61 1.33 -10.02
C GLY A 88 6.06 1.08 -10.43
N ARG A 89 6.35 0.02 -11.17
CA ARG A 89 7.68 -0.22 -11.78
C ARG A 89 8.05 0.87 -12.79
N ILE A 90 7.09 1.35 -13.56
CA ILE A 90 7.30 2.48 -14.46
C ILE A 90 7.61 3.75 -13.67
N THR A 91 6.87 3.99 -12.59
CA THR A 91 7.07 5.13 -11.69
C THR A 91 8.44 5.05 -10.99
N ALA A 92 8.85 3.88 -10.50
CA ALA A 92 10.18 3.67 -9.90
C ALA A 92 11.30 3.95 -10.89
N LYS A 93 11.18 3.52 -12.15
CA LYS A 93 12.15 3.83 -13.19
C LYS A 93 12.26 5.34 -13.43
N ILE A 94 11.14 6.05 -13.52
CA ILE A 94 11.12 7.48 -13.86
C ILE A 94 11.65 8.33 -12.70
N TYR A 95 11.23 8.05 -11.48
CA TYR A 95 11.49 8.92 -10.32
C TYR A 95 12.66 8.49 -9.45
N ALA A 96 13.00 7.20 -9.44
CA ALA A 96 14.12 6.65 -8.67
C ALA A 96 15.25 6.07 -9.53
N GLY A 97 15.07 5.94 -10.84
CA GLY A 97 16.05 5.29 -11.73
C GLY A 97 16.13 3.77 -11.54
N VAL A 98 15.19 3.17 -10.81
CA VAL A 98 15.14 1.73 -10.54
C VAL A 98 14.33 1.06 -11.64
N GLU A 99 15.02 0.28 -12.48
CA GLU A 99 14.41 -0.35 -13.65
C GLU A 99 14.22 -1.86 -13.43
N SER A 100 12.99 -2.32 -13.61
CA SER A 100 12.68 -3.75 -13.75
C SER A 100 12.96 -4.22 -15.18
N THR A 101 13.60 -5.36 -15.34
CA THR A 101 14.00 -5.95 -16.62
C THR A 101 13.54 -7.40 -16.71
N GLU A 102 13.66 -8.04 -17.87
CA GLU A 102 13.38 -9.49 -18.01
C GLU A 102 14.21 -10.35 -17.06
N ALA A 103 15.45 -9.94 -16.77
CA ALA A 103 16.35 -10.68 -15.87
C ALA A 103 16.05 -10.40 -14.38
N ASN A 104 15.44 -9.27 -14.07
CA ASN A 104 15.02 -8.86 -12.73
C ASN A 104 13.67 -8.14 -12.82
N PRO A 105 12.56 -8.87 -12.96
CA PRO A 105 11.26 -8.28 -13.25
C PRO A 105 10.62 -7.57 -12.04
N GLU A 106 11.05 -7.91 -10.83
CA GLU A 106 10.52 -7.38 -9.57
C GLU A 106 11.62 -6.59 -8.82
N ASN A 107 12.18 -5.58 -9.50
CA ASN A 107 13.31 -4.81 -8.98
C ASN A 107 12.89 -3.63 -8.09
N GLY A 108 11.59 -3.38 -7.97
CA GLY A 108 11.01 -2.32 -7.15
C GLY A 108 9.83 -1.64 -7.83
N PHE A 109 8.85 -1.22 -7.03
CA PHE A 109 7.73 -0.43 -7.52
C PHE A 109 7.50 0.78 -6.61
N MET A 110 6.91 1.83 -7.13
CA MET A 110 6.68 3.07 -6.40
C MET A 110 5.27 3.58 -6.66
N ALA A 111 4.54 3.88 -5.61
CA ALA A 111 3.30 4.60 -5.69
C ALA A 111 3.29 5.73 -4.66
N HIS A 112 2.50 6.75 -4.91
CA HIS A 112 2.49 7.97 -4.12
C HIS A 112 1.13 8.21 -3.48
N THR A 113 0.98 9.36 -2.82
CA THR A 113 -0.22 9.73 -2.05
C THR A 113 -1.50 9.44 -2.80
N GLN A 114 -1.64 9.95 -4.02
CA GLN A 114 -2.83 9.77 -4.85
C GLN A 114 -2.62 8.64 -5.83
N ASN A 115 -3.52 7.68 -5.81
CA ASN A 115 -3.53 6.57 -6.75
C ASN A 115 -4.97 6.15 -7.07
N ASN A 116 -5.15 5.30 -8.06
CA ASN A 116 -6.46 4.84 -8.50
C ASN A 116 -6.38 3.47 -9.19
N PRO A 117 -7.52 2.79 -9.41
CA PRO A 117 -7.55 1.46 -9.99
C PRO A 117 -7.15 1.40 -11.47
N TYR A 118 -6.84 2.53 -12.09
CA TYR A 118 -6.37 2.61 -13.48
C TYR A 118 -4.83 2.69 -13.58
N GLY A 119 -4.12 2.42 -12.48
CA GLY A 119 -2.66 2.39 -12.46
C GLY A 119 -1.99 3.75 -12.33
N TRP A 120 -2.68 4.75 -11.80
CA TRP A 120 -2.03 6.00 -11.45
C TRP A 120 -1.19 5.81 -10.19
N THR A 121 0.12 5.96 -10.31
CA THR A 121 1.08 5.74 -9.22
C THR A 121 2.08 6.88 -9.05
N ASN A 122 2.12 7.83 -9.97
CA ASN A 122 3.07 8.94 -9.93
C ASN A 122 2.64 10.04 -8.94
N PRO A 123 3.58 10.93 -8.50
CA PRO A 123 3.28 11.97 -7.50
C PRO A 123 2.41 13.12 -8.02
N GLY A 124 2.02 13.13 -9.31
CA GLY A 124 1.35 14.26 -9.91
C GLY A 124 2.29 15.46 -10.11
N TRP A 125 1.73 16.65 -10.18
CA TRP A 125 2.48 17.89 -10.52
C TRP A 125 2.86 18.76 -9.32
N VAL A 126 2.37 18.44 -8.12
CA VAL A 126 2.67 19.21 -6.90
C VAL A 126 3.36 18.30 -5.90
N PHE A 127 4.65 18.57 -5.65
CA PHE A 127 5.46 17.75 -4.76
C PHE A 127 4.86 17.65 -3.36
N ASP A 128 4.53 18.78 -2.74
CA ASP A 128 4.09 18.83 -1.33
C ASP A 128 2.73 18.14 -1.07
N TRP A 129 1.97 17.86 -2.11
CA TRP A 129 0.70 17.14 -2.02
C TRP A 129 0.79 15.69 -2.49
N GLY A 130 1.74 15.41 -3.34
CA GLY A 130 1.81 14.14 -4.06
C GLY A 130 2.96 13.22 -3.67
N TRP A 131 4.15 13.78 -3.43
CA TRP A 131 5.33 12.98 -3.13
C TRP A 131 5.22 12.25 -1.78
N SER A 132 5.10 10.95 -1.81
CA SER A 132 5.09 10.09 -0.63
C SER A 132 5.40 8.65 -1.00
N PRO A 133 6.65 8.31 -1.36
CA PRO A 133 7.02 6.93 -1.67
C PRO A 133 6.78 6.00 -0.47
N ALA A 134 6.96 6.48 0.76
CA ALA A 134 6.71 5.72 1.97
C ALA A 134 5.22 5.38 2.22
N GLY A 135 4.31 5.85 1.39
CA GLY A 135 2.90 5.41 1.40
C GLY A 135 2.75 3.91 1.12
N VAL A 136 3.61 3.34 0.25
CA VAL A 136 3.64 1.89 -0.01
C VAL A 136 4.11 1.10 1.20
N PRO A 137 5.28 1.35 1.81
CA PRO A 137 5.65 0.72 3.07
C PRO A 137 4.56 0.81 4.14
N TRP A 138 3.87 1.94 4.23
CA TRP A 138 2.80 2.10 5.21
C TRP A 138 1.59 1.21 4.94
N ILE A 139 1.09 1.17 3.69
CA ILE A 139 -0.06 0.31 3.37
C ILE A 139 0.28 -1.18 3.45
N LEU A 140 1.55 -1.56 3.23
CA LEU A 140 2.02 -2.93 3.39
C LEU A 140 1.96 -3.40 4.84
N GLN A 141 2.03 -2.51 5.85
CA GLN A 141 1.74 -2.87 7.24
C GLN A 141 0.30 -3.36 7.40
N ASN A 142 -0.68 -2.71 6.77
CA ASN A 142 -2.07 -3.19 6.76
C ASN A 142 -2.22 -4.57 6.09
N CYS A 143 -1.41 -4.85 5.06
CA CYS A 143 -1.39 -6.17 4.43
C CYS A 143 -0.73 -7.21 5.34
N TRP A 144 0.39 -6.86 6.00
CA TRP A 144 1.11 -7.73 6.92
C TRP A 144 0.27 -8.12 8.14
N GLU A 145 -0.52 -7.20 8.69
CA GLU A 145 -1.48 -7.47 9.77
C GLU A 145 -2.45 -8.61 9.42
N TYR A 146 -2.76 -8.86 8.14
CA TYR A 146 -3.56 -10.03 7.75
C TYR A 146 -2.93 -11.33 8.28
N TYR A 147 -1.63 -11.51 8.05
CA TYR A 147 -0.91 -12.68 8.55
C TYR A 147 -0.84 -12.70 10.08
N GLU A 148 -0.53 -11.58 10.70
CA GLU A 148 -0.41 -11.50 12.18
C GLU A 148 -1.72 -11.89 12.88
N PHE A 149 -2.87 -11.56 12.30
CA PHE A 149 -4.18 -11.87 12.89
C PHE A 149 -4.75 -13.22 12.46
N THR A 150 -4.44 -13.73 11.27
CA THR A 150 -4.99 -14.98 10.75
C THR A 150 -4.07 -16.18 10.93
N GLY A 151 -2.76 -15.96 10.93
CA GLY A 151 -1.75 -17.03 10.86
C GLY A 151 -1.71 -17.76 9.51
N ASP A 152 -2.33 -17.19 8.46
CA ASP A 152 -2.37 -17.79 7.12
C ASP A 152 -1.02 -17.59 6.40
N THR A 153 -0.11 -18.51 6.64
CA THR A 153 1.24 -18.51 6.04
C THR A 153 1.20 -18.65 4.52
N GLU A 154 0.31 -19.48 3.99
CA GLU A 154 0.20 -19.68 2.53
C GLU A 154 -0.22 -18.40 1.83
N TYR A 155 -1.24 -17.72 2.34
CA TYR A 155 -1.69 -16.44 1.79
C TYR A 155 -0.60 -15.35 1.94
N MET A 156 0.07 -15.32 3.08
CA MET A 156 1.18 -14.39 3.30
C MET A 156 2.31 -14.61 2.27
N GLN A 157 2.77 -15.84 2.10
CA GLN A 157 3.86 -16.15 1.18
C GLN A 157 3.51 -15.91 -0.28
N THR A 158 2.26 -16.12 -0.68
CA THR A 158 1.85 -16.03 -2.09
C THR A 158 1.35 -14.65 -2.51
N HIS A 159 0.81 -13.84 -1.60
CA HIS A 159 0.21 -12.54 -1.91
C HIS A 159 0.92 -11.36 -1.25
N ILE A 160 1.35 -11.49 0.02
CA ILE A 160 1.85 -10.34 0.79
C ILE A 160 3.37 -10.22 0.68
N TYR A 161 4.09 -11.29 0.95
CA TYR A 161 5.56 -11.31 0.92
C TYR A 161 6.16 -10.83 -0.42
N PRO A 162 5.62 -11.21 -1.61
CA PRO A 162 6.17 -10.71 -2.87
C PRO A 162 6.14 -9.19 -3.00
N MET A 163 5.07 -8.53 -2.50
CA MET A 163 4.96 -7.07 -2.50
C MET A 163 5.99 -6.43 -1.57
N MET A 164 6.10 -6.96 -0.34
CA MET A 164 7.05 -6.47 0.66
C MET A 164 8.49 -6.61 0.21
N LYS A 165 8.84 -7.76 -0.38
CA LYS A 165 10.17 -8.02 -0.93
C LYS A 165 10.52 -7.07 -2.07
N GLU A 166 9.61 -6.86 -3.01
CA GLU A 166 9.83 -5.95 -4.13
C GLU A 166 9.99 -4.50 -3.66
N GLU A 167 9.20 -4.08 -2.68
CA GLU A 167 9.30 -2.74 -2.09
C GLU A 167 10.60 -2.57 -1.28
N ALA A 168 11.02 -3.57 -0.51
CA ALA A 168 12.31 -3.55 0.16
C ALA A 168 13.47 -3.44 -0.85
N THR A 169 13.39 -4.15 -1.97
CA THR A 169 14.36 -4.06 -3.07
C THR A 169 14.42 -2.66 -3.68
N LEU A 170 13.30 -1.93 -3.76
CA LEU A 170 13.29 -0.53 -4.17
C LEU A 170 14.12 0.32 -3.22
N TYR A 171 13.88 0.20 -1.91
CA TYR A 171 14.58 1.01 -0.92
C TYR A 171 16.07 0.68 -0.78
N ASP A 172 16.48 -0.56 -1.02
CA ASP A 172 17.91 -0.93 -1.11
C ASP A 172 18.66 -0.12 -2.17
N GLN A 173 17.95 0.33 -3.21
CA GLN A 173 18.52 1.11 -4.31
C GLN A 173 18.30 2.63 -4.14
N MET A 174 17.28 3.04 -3.40
CA MET A 174 16.94 4.45 -3.19
C MET A 174 17.69 5.09 -2.01
N LEU A 175 18.01 4.30 -0.99
CA LEU A 175 18.67 4.84 0.20
C LEU A 175 20.10 5.28 -0.13
N MET A 176 20.42 6.49 0.26
CA MET A 176 21.75 7.10 0.07
C MET A 176 22.45 7.27 1.41
N ARG A 177 23.81 7.30 1.39
CA ARG A 177 24.56 7.60 2.60
C ARG A 177 24.71 9.11 2.76
N ASP A 178 24.35 9.60 3.93
CA ASP A 178 24.62 10.97 4.34
C ASP A 178 26.11 11.19 4.70
N ASN A 179 26.44 12.40 5.13
CA ASN A 179 27.82 12.76 5.52
C ASN A 179 28.34 11.97 6.73
N ASP A 180 27.45 11.43 7.56
CA ASP A 180 27.79 10.60 8.72
C ASP A 180 27.80 9.11 8.38
N GLY A 181 27.58 8.75 7.12
CA GLY A 181 27.52 7.38 6.61
C GLY A 181 26.21 6.64 6.90
N LYS A 182 25.19 7.31 7.40
CA LYS A 182 23.86 6.74 7.65
C LYS A 182 23.06 6.66 6.36
N LEU A 183 22.26 5.61 6.22
CA LEU A 183 21.31 5.48 5.11
C LEU A 183 20.12 6.42 5.33
N VAL A 184 19.82 7.22 4.31
CA VAL A 184 18.71 8.19 4.31
C VAL A 184 17.95 8.17 2.98
N SER A 185 16.65 8.39 3.01
CA SER A 185 15.83 8.62 1.83
C SER A 185 16.03 10.05 1.29
N VAL A 186 16.16 10.21 -0.03
CA VAL A 186 16.36 11.50 -0.69
C VAL A 186 15.66 11.53 -2.04
N PRO A 187 14.78 12.50 -2.33
CA PRO A 187 14.23 13.50 -1.40
C PRO A 187 13.27 12.87 -0.41
N SER A 188 13.25 13.38 0.81
CA SER A 188 12.37 12.93 1.88
C SER A 188 11.39 14.04 2.26
N TYR A 189 10.13 13.67 2.48
CA TYR A 189 9.07 14.62 2.80
C TYR A 189 8.00 13.97 3.68
N SER A 190 7.62 14.63 4.76
CA SER A 190 6.49 14.20 5.58
C SER A 190 5.22 14.86 5.06
N PRO A 191 4.34 14.15 4.36
CA PRO A 191 3.14 14.73 3.81
C PRO A 191 2.15 15.07 4.95
N GLU A 192 1.47 16.20 4.91
CA GLU A 192 1.54 17.26 3.89
C GLU A 192 2.25 18.51 4.45
N HIS A 193 3.10 18.34 5.45
CA HIS A 193 3.77 19.39 6.19
C HIS A 193 5.25 19.11 6.37
N GLY A 194 6.01 20.16 6.41
CA GLY A 194 7.42 20.12 6.70
C GLY A 194 8.29 20.47 5.51
N PRO A 195 9.60 20.65 5.75
CA PRO A 195 10.56 20.90 4.70
C PRO A 195 10.85 19.63 3.90
N ARG A 196 11.33 19.80 2.68
CA ARG A 196 12.00 18.74 1.92
C ARG A 196 13.37 18.51 2.55
N THR A 197 13.68 17.28 2.84
CA THR A 197 14.88 16.91 3.61
C THR A 197 15.62 15.74 2.97
N ALA A 198 16.78 15.41 3.52
CA ALA A 198 17.42 14.12 3.39
C ALA A 198 17.11 13.33 4.68
N GLY A 199 16.19 12.40 4.55
CA GLY A 199 15.69 11.62 5.69
C GLY A 199 14.72 12.39 6.61
N ASN A 200 13.64 11.77 6.98
CA ASN A 200 12.74 12.21 8.05
C ASN A 200 12.23 11.00 8.83
N THR A 201 11.74 11.24 10.04
CA THR A 201 11.28 10.17 10.93
C THR A 201 10.10 9.39 10.35
N TYR A 202 9.19 10.07 9.65
CA TYR A 202 8.03 9.43 9.03
C TYR A 202 8.46 8.33 8.06
N GLU A 203 9.24 8.67 7.03
CA GLU A 203 9.70 7.69 6.04
C GLU A 203 10.59 6.61 6.65
N HIS A 204 11.56 7.01 7.48
CA HIS A 204 12.52 6.06 8.05
C HIS A 204 11.85 5.04 8.97
N SER A 205 10.83 5.43 9.75
CA SER A 205 10.08 4.48 10.58
C SER A 205 9.34 3.44 9.73
N LEU A 206 8.77 3.87 8.61
CA LEU A 206 8.03 2.99 7.70
C LEU A 206 8.97 2.07 6.91
N ILE A 207 10.11 2.58 6.44
CA ILE A 207 11.14 1.79 5.76
C ILE A 207 11.74 0.74 6.71
N TRP A 208 12.05 1.14 7.95
CA TRP A 208 12.55 0.22 8.96
C TRP A 208 11.57 -0.91 9.23
N GLN A 209 10.29 -0.59 9.43
CA GLN A 209 9.26 -1.60 9.66
C GLN A 209 9.09 -2.52 8.44
N LEU A 210 9.14 -1.99 7.22
CA LEU A 210 9.11 -2.80 6.00
C LEU A 210 10.21 -3.87 6.00
N TYR A 211 11.44 -3.50 6.38
CA TYR A 211 12.54 -4.47 6.43
C TYR A 211 12.31 -5.54 7.51
N GLU A 212 11.90 -5.13 8.72
CA GLU A 212 11.62 -6.07 9.83
C GLU A 212 10.54 -7.08 9.43
N ASP A 213 9.42 -6.60 8.87
CA ASP A 213 8.32 -7.46 8.45
C ASP A 213 8.73 -8.37 7.28
N THR A 214 9.51 -7.84 6.30
CA THR A 214 10.00 -8.62 5.17
C THR A 214 10.96 -9.73 5.61
N ILE A 215 11.85 -9.46 6.56
CA ILE A 215 12.76 -10.46 7.14
C ILE A 215 11.95 -11.53 7.86
N THR A 216 10.99 -11.13 8.70
CA THR A 216 10.12 -12.05 9.43
C THR A 216 9.34 -12.95 8.48
N ALA A 217 8.77 -12.39 7.40
CA ALA A 217 8.06 -13.14 6.38
C ALA A 217 8.95 -14.14 5.62
N ALA A 218 10.23 -13.78 5.40
CA ALA A 218 11.19 -14.65 4.72
C ALA A 218 11.65 -15.83 5.59
N GLU A 219 11.58 -15.71 6.92
CA GLU A 219 11.97 -16.73 7.89
C GLU A 219 10.80 -17.67 8.28
N THR A 220 9.56 -17.31 7.90
CA THR A 220 8.33 -18.08 8.17
C THR A 220 8.02 -19.07 7.06
#